data_24ea4c181a7d8badb1ad57b744339396
#
_entry.id   24ea4c181a7d8badb1ad57b744339396
#
_cell.length_a   1.000
_cell.length_b   1.000
_cell.length_c   1.000
_cell.angle_alpha   90.00
_cell.angle_beta   90.00
_cell.angle_gamma   90.00
#
_symmetry.space_group_name_H-M   'P 1'
#
loop_
_entity.id
_entity.type
_entity.pdbx_description
1 polymer ?
#
loop_
_entity_poly.entity_id
_entity_poly.type
_entity_poly.pdbx_seq_one_letter_code
_entity_poly.pdbx_strand_id
1 'polypeptide(L)'
;QFILVMYLQTPYKISYDTKEYDFRKIVSEMLEVWEGDTIPLEDLHKLEHYDLLVREKDQSTIWHKRYYEKYKEEFLPTYLELVKELKERFGYDEIIYQVIPTFRVQLAEGNLGVGEWHKDSTYNHGTSEVNFWMPFVNTNEQNTIWMESSEDKGDYRPYKVNYGEILVFSGANLLHGNKNNNSNETRVSVDFRLVDPNKFIPNQNGSIYMKTKFDVGGYFEKI
;
A
#
# COMPACT_ATOMS: atom_id res chain seq x y z
N GLN A 1 -2.53 28.36 2.26
CA GLN A 1 -2.42 26.90 2.33
C GLN A 1 -2.25 26.41 0.89
N PHE A 2 -1.14 25.75 0.58
CA PHE A 2 -0.94 25.17 -0.75
C PHE A 2 -1.78 23.90 -0.83
N ILE A 3 -2.74 23.87 -1.75
CA ILE A 3 -3.53 22.68 -2.06
C ILE A 3 -2.65 21.76 -2.90
N LEU A 4 -2.48 20.52 -2.45
CA LEU A 4 -1.79 19.48 -3.21
C LEU A 4 -2.66 19.05 -4.40
N VAL A 5 -2.04 18.65 -5.49
CA VAL A 5 -2.74 18.10 -6.66
C VAL A 5 -2.66 16.57 -6.60
N MET A 6 -3.79 15.89 -6.36
CA MET A 6 -3.84 14.44 -6.26
C MET A 6 -3.53 13.75 -7.61
N TYR A 7 -4.06 14.30 -8.70
CA TYR A 7 -3.91 13.73 -10.05
C TYR A 7 -2.72 14.32 -10.81
N LEU A 8 -1.49 14.01 -10.38
CA LEU A 8 -0.29 14.31 -11.16
C LEU A 8 0.02 13.16 -12.12
N GLN A 9 0.61 13.50 -13.27
CA GLN A 9 1.00 12.51 -14.29
C GLN A 9 2.22 11.70 -13.89
N THR A 10 3.07 12.23 -13.00
CA THR A 10 4.29 11.60 -12.52
C THR A 10 4.15 11.20 -11.06
N PRO A 11 4.77 10.07 -10.64
CA PRO A 11 4.80 9.69 -9.24
C PRO A 11 5.47 10.77 -8.37
N TYR A 12 4.92 11.01 -7.18
CA TYR A 12 5.45 11.96 -6.22
C TYR A 12 5.29 11.45 -4.79
N LYS A 13 6.01 12.06 -3.84
CA LYS A 13 5.94 11.71 -2.43
C LYS A 13 5.29 12.80 -1.61
N ILE A 14 4.53 12.40 -0.60
CA ILE A 14 4.02 13.25 0.47
C ILE A 14 4.47 12.67 1.81
N SER A 15 4.52 13.50 2.85
CA SER A 15 4.85 13.07 4.21
C SER A 15 3.63 13.14 5.12
N TYR A 16 3.61 12.30 6.15
CA TYR A 16 2.67 12.36 7.26
C TYR A 16 3.41 12.39 8.61
N ASP A 17 2.75 12.84 9.66
CA ASP A 17 3.36 12.89 11.00
C ASP A 17 3.33 11.50 11.66
N THR A 18 4.50 10.87 11.79
CA THR A 18 4.64 9.55 12.40
C THR A 18 4.43 9.53 13.93
N LYS A 19 4.37 10.69 14.57
CA LYS A 19 4.03 10.78 15.99
C LYS A 19 2.52 10.78 16.21
N GLU A 20 1.79 11.35 15.25
CA GLU A 20 0.33 11.34 15.24
C GLU A 20 -0.20 10.00 14.69
N TYR A 21 0.41 9.51 13.61
CA TYR A 21 0.03 8.27 12.91
C TYR A 21 1.16 7.24 13.04
N ASP A 22 1.30 6.62 14.22
CA ASP A 22 2.36 5.62 14.45
C ASP A 22 1.97 4.25 13.90
N PHE A 23 1.81 4.18 12.57
CA PHE A 23 1.44 2.95 11.87
C PHE A 23 2.46 1.83 12.06
N ARG A 24 3.75 2.16 12.21
CA ARG A 24 4.78 1.15 12.42
C ARG A 24 4.56 0.41 13.74
N LYS A 25 4.24 1.14 14.82
CA LYS A 25 3.89 0.56 16.11
C LYS A 25 2.62 -0.27 16.02
N ILE A 26 1.54 0.31 15.45
CA ILE A 26 0.25 -0.37 15.29
C ILE A 26 0.43 -1.69 14.53
N VAL A 27 1.12 -1.67 13.39
CA VAL A 27 1.36 -2.88 12.59
C VAL A 27 2.21 -3.89 13.34
N SER A 28 3.27 -3.47 14.04
CA SER A 28 4.09 -4.36 14.86
C SER A 28 3.26 -5.08 15.93
N GLU A 29 2.35 -4.37 16.58
CA GLU A 29 1.43 -4.94 17.57
C GLU A 29 0.43 -5.91 16.92
N MET A 30 -0.15 -5.54 15.78
CA MET A 30 -1.07 -6.41 15.03
C MET A 30 -0.40 -7.72 14.58
N LEU A 31 0.85 -7.66 14.15
CA LEU A 31 1.60 -8.83 13.70
C LEU A 31 2.10 -9.73 14.84
N GLU A 32 1.94 -9.29 16.10
CA GLU A 32 2.37 -10.04 17.29
C GLU A 32 3.87 -10.37 17.28
N VAL A 33 4.69 -9.46 16.79
CA VAL A 33 6.15 -9.60 16.76
C VAL A 33 6.82 -9.17 18.06
N TRP A 34 6.11 -9.29 19.18
CA TRP A 34 6.47 -8.81 20.51
C TRP A 34 6.79 -9.93 21.51
N GLU A 35 7.18 -11.11 21.10
CA GLU A 35 7.56 -12.14 22.08
C GLU A 35 8.94 -11.84 22.70
N GLY A 36 8.91 -11.09 23.81
CA GLY A 36 10.07 -10.84 24.69
C GLY A 36 10.93 -9.64 24.29
N ASP A 37 11.49 -9.62 23.09
CA ASP A 37 12.22 -8.48 22.50
C ASP A 37 11.56 -8.09 21.19
N THR A 38 11.34 -6.79 20.99
CA THR A 38 10.74 -6.25 19.77
C THR A 38 11.57 -6.59 18.55
N ILE A 39 11.10 -7.45 17.67
CA ILE A 39 11.74 -7.68 16.37
C ILE A 39 11.33 -6.55 15.44
N PRO A 40 12.28 -5.78 14.89
CA PRO A 40 11.97 -4.77 13.87
C PRO A 40 11.25 -5.39 12.67
N LEU A 41 10.32 -4.65 12.06
CA LEU A 41 9.61 -5.14 10.86
C LEU A 41 10.57 -5.53 9.72
N GLU A 42 11.71 -4.87 9.64
CA GLU A 42 12.78 -5.19 8.70
C GLU A 42 13.37 -6.60 8.91
N ASP A 43 13.23 -7.16 10.09
CA ASP A 43 13.79 -8.43 10.50
C ASP A 43 12.79 -9.60 10.50
N LEU A 44 11.59 -9.43 9.97
CA LEU A 44 10.57 -10.49 9.93
C LEU A 44 11.07 -11.80 9.27
N HIS A 45 11.99 -11.71 8.32
CA HIS A 45 12.61 -12.88 7.69
C HIS A 45 13.49 -13.71 8.63
N LYS A 46 13.87 -13.17 9.81
CA LYS A 46 14.68 -13.88 10.82
C LYS A 46 13.83 -14.69 11.80
N LEU A 47 12.50 -14.53 11.78
CA LEU A 47 11.60 -15.33 12.60
C LEU A 47 11.56 -16.76 12.09
N GLU A 48 11.67 -17.73 13.01
CA GLU A 48 11.47 -19.13 12.70
C GLU A 48 10.02 -19.38 12.28
N HIS A 49 9.78 -20.31 11.35
CA HIS A 49 8.46 -20.81 10.96
C HIS A 49 7.63 -19.98 9.96
N TYR A 50 8.25 -19.30 9.03
CA TYR A 50 7.46 -18.85 7.88
C TYR A 50 7.86 -19.63 6.60
N ASP A 51 6.85 -20.04 5.86
CA ASP A 51 7.04 -20.52 4.49
C ASP A 51 7.54 -19.38 3.62
N LEU A 52 8.51 -19.64 2.77
CA LEU A 52 8.91 -18.66 1.75
C LEU A 52 7.67 -18.17 1.00
N LEU A 53 7.52 -16.86 0.93
CA LEU A 53 6.45 -16.26 0.16
C LEU A 53 6.67 -16.58 -1.31
N VAL A 54 5.83 -17.42 -1.85
CA VAL A 54 5.70 -17.64 -3.28
C VAL A 54 4.46 -16.91 -3.77
N ARG A 55 4.42 -16.56 -5.05
CA ARG A 55 3.32 -15.79 -5.64
C ARG A 55 1.94 -16.36 -5.32
N GLU A 56 1.80 -17.68 -5.42
CA GLU A 56 0.53 -18.38 -5.20
C GLU A 56 0.06 -18.33 -3.73
N LYS A 57 1.00 -18.00 -2.82
CA LYS A 57 0.76 -17.86 -1.39
C LYS A 57 0.80 -16.41 -0.90
N ASP A 58 0.94 -15.43 -1.81
CA ASP A 58 0.79 -14.03 -1.45
C ASP A 58 -0.58 -13.81 -0.78
N GLN A 59 -0.63 -12.97 0.24
CA GLN A 59 -1.81 -12.74 1.10
C GLN A 59 -2.23 -13.91 2.01
N SER A 60 -1.47 -15.02 2.06
CA SER A 60 -1.83 -16.21 2.84
C SER A 60 -0.94 -16.48 4.07
N THR A 61 0.03 -15.61 4.37
CA THR A 61 0.91 -15.77 5.52
C THR A 61 0.20 -15.48 6.83
N ILE A 62 0.82 -15.93 7.95
CA ILE A 62 0.32 -15.62 9.29
C ILE A 62 0.22 -14.10 9.53
N TRP A 63 1.12 -13.29 8.96
CA TRP A 63 1.10 -11.84 9.08
C TRP A 63 -0.09 -11.21 8.35
N HIS A 64 -0.43 -11.68 7.14
CA HIS A 64 -1.64 -11.23 6.43
C HIS A 64 -2.89 -11.58 7.23
N LYS A 65 -2.97 -12.82 7.76
CA LYS A 65 -4.10 -13.24 8.59
C LYS A 65 -4.26 -12.34 9.81
N ARG A 66 -3.19 -12.12 10.59
CA ARG A 66 -3.21 -11.25 11.77
C ARG A 66 -3.61 -9.82 11.44
N TYR A 67 -3.06 -9.25 10.35
CA TYR A 67 -3.42 -7.91 9.89
C TYR A 67 -4.92 -7.81 9.60
N TYR A 68 -5.46 -8.67 8.76
CA TYR A 68 -6.88 -8.59 8.36
C TYR A 68 -7.85 -8.93 9.48
N GLU A 69 -7.50 -9.82 10.40
CA GLU A 69 -8.32 -10.14 11.58
C GLU A 69 -8.44 -8.94 12.54
N LYS A 70 -7.36 -8.18 12.73
CA LYS A 70 -7.29 -7.06 13.67
C LYS A 70 -7.57 -5.69 13.04
N TYR A 71 -7.68 -5.65 11.71
CA TYR A 71 -7.76 -4.41 10.93
C TYR A 71 -8.80 -3.42 11.46
N LYS A 72 -10.03 -3.85 11.71
CA LYS A 72 -11.14 -2.97 12.10
C LYS A 72 -10.91 -2.27 13.43
N GLU A 73 -10.29 -2.96 14.36
CA GLU A 73 -10.14 -2.49 15.73
C GLU A 73 -8.84 -1.70 15.91
N GLU A 74 -7.76 -2.13 15.28
CA GLU A 74 -6.43 -1.62 15.55
C GLU A 74 -5.92 -0.65 14.48
N PHE A 75 -6.16 -0.90 13.19
CA PHE A 75 -5.63 -0.09 12.08
C PHE A 75 -6.60 0.96 11.56
N LEU A 76 -7.87 0.59 11.36
CA LEU A 76 -8.88 1.43 10.72
C LEU A 76 -9.05 2.82 11.38
N PRO A 77 -9.08 2.96 12.71
CA PRO A 77 -9.28 4.29 13.32
C PRO A 77 -8.20 5.29 12.89
N THR A 78 -6.93 4.91 12.99
CA THR A 78 -5.80 5.77 12.59
C THR A 78 -5.76 6.00 11.08
N TYR A 79 -6.09 4.98 10.29
CA TYR A 79 -6.19 5.10 8.84
C TYR A 79 -7.26 6.10 8.40
N LEU A 80 -8.43 6.09 9.03
CA LEU A 80 -9.50 7.05 8.73
C LEU A 80 -9.11 8.49 9.04
N GLU A 81 -8.38 8.72 10.13
CA GLU A 81 -7.89 10.06 10.46
C GLU A 81 -6.86 10.54 9.39
N LEU A 82 -5.96 9.66 8.96
CA LEU A 82 -5.05 9.97 7.85
C LEU A 82 -5.82 10.28 6.55
N VAL A 83 -6.86 9.51 6.21
CA VAL A 83 -7.68 9.76 5.00
C VAL A 83 -8.38 11.13 5.10
N LYS A 84 -8.89 11.51 6.26
CA LYS A 84 -9.48 12.84 6.49
C LYS A 84 -8.46 13.95 6.29
N GLU A 85 -7.27 13.82 6.85
CA GLU A 85 -6.18 14.78 6.64
C GLU A 85 -5.82 14.90 5.16
N LEU A 86 -5.64 13.76 4.46
CA LEU A 86 -5.34 13.76 3.03
C LEU A 86 -6.45 14.43 2.21
N LYS A 87 -7.71 14.17 2.52
CA LYS A 87 -8.85 14.83 1.90
C LYS A 87 -8.73 16.36 1.99
N GLU A 88 -8.44 16.88 3.18
CA GLU A 88 -8.27 18.33 3.41
C GLU A 88 -7.04 18.88 2.68
N ARG A 89 -5.90 18.16 2.71
CA ARG A 89 -4.65 18.56 2.03
C ARG A 89 -4.82 18.64 0.52
N PHE A 90 -5.66 17.79 -0.07
CA PHE A 90 -5.99 17.81 -1.49
C PHE A 90 -7.15 18.76 -1.83
N GLY A 91 -7.79 19.38 -0.84
CA GLY A 91 -8.84 20.36 -1.02
C GLY A 91 -10.18 19.79 -1.45
N TYR A 92 -10.49 18.55 -1.03
CA TYR A 92 -11.78 17.90 -1.30
C TYR A 92 -12.73 18.06 -0.12
N ASP A 93 -14.01 18.33 -0.39
CA ASP A 93 -15.07 18.28 0.61
C ASP A 93 -15.44 16.83 0.96
N GLU A 94 -15.43 15.96 -0.03
CA GLU A 94 -15.66 14.53 0.08
C GLU A 94 -14.59 13.77 -0.71
N ILE A 95 -14.21 12.58 -0.24
CA ILE A 95 -13.30 11.66 -0.93
C ILE A 95 -13.83 10.24 -0.87
N ILE A 96 -13.64 9.49 -1.94
CA ILE A 96 -13.84 8.03 -1.95
C ILE A 96 -12.52 7.36 -1.61
N TYR A 97 -12.54 6.41 -0.69
CA TYR A 97 -11.35 5.72 -0.21
C TYR A 97 -11.54 4.21 -0.18
N GLN A 98 -10.47 3.47 -0.39
CA GLN A 98 -10.44 2.01 -0.22
C GLN A 98 -10.63 1.66 1.24
N VAL A 99 -11.65 0.82 1.55
CA VAL A 99 -12.01 0.50 2.95
C VAL A 99 -10.88 -0.24 3.65
N ILE A 100 -10.32 -1.25 3.01
CA ILE A 100 -9.25 -2.08 3.58
C ILE A 100 -7.99 -1.92 2.72
N PRO A 101 -6.96 -1.20 3.19
CA PRO A 101 -5.68 -1.15 2.52
C PRO A 101 -5.09 -2.55 2.31
N THR A 102 -4.47 -2.76 1.15
CA THR A 102 -3.84 -4.04 0.83
C THR A 102 -2.51 -4.16 1.56
N PHE A 103 -2.42 -5.13 2.45
CA PHE A 103 -1.20 -5.40 3.21
C PHE A 103 -0.20 -6.22 2.41
N ARG A 104 1.07 -5.86 2.47
CA ARG A 104 2.16 -6.47 1.70
C ARG A 104 3.38 -6.73 2.58
N VAL A 105 3.94 -7.93 2.44
CA VAL A 105 5.24 -8.30 3.03
C VAL A 105 6.14 -8.80 1.92
N GLN A 106 7.32 -8.18 1.76
CA GLN A 106 8.37 -8.67 0.88
C GLN A 106 9.59 -9.03 1.72
N LEU A 107 9.78 -10.31 1.95
CA LEU A 107 10.89 -10.82 2.76
C LEU A 107 12.24 -10.53 2.11
N ALA A 108 13.25 -10.37 2.95
CA ALA A 108 14.65 -10.32 2.53
C ALA A 108 15.10 -11.63 1.86
N GLU A 109 16.32 -11.66 1.35
CA GLU A 109 17.01 -12.84 0.86
C GLU A 109 16.44 -13.45 -0.43
N GLY A 110 16.07 -12.59 -1.38
CA GLY A 110 15.66 -13.00 -2.73
C GLY A 110 14.20 -13.38 -2.88
N ASN A 111 13.37 -13.05 -1.89
CA ASN A 111 11.95 -13.32 -1.99
C ASN A 111 11.20 -12.34 -2.92
N LEU A 112 10.47 -12.88 -3.89
CA LEU A 112 9.65 -12.13 -4.85
C LEU A 112 8.15 -12.21 -4.53
N GLY A 113 7.76 -12.47 -3.29
CA GLY A 113 6.37 -12.70 -2.88
C GLY A 113 5.40 -11.53 -3.07
N VAL A 114 5.75 -10.50 -3.85
CA VAL A 114 4.92 -9.30 -3.99
C VAL A 114 4.86 -8.85 -5.44
N GLY A 115 3.80 -9.22 -6.11
CA GLY A 115 3.35 -8.58 -7.33
C GLY A 115 4.28 -8.68 -8.55
N GLU A 116 3.70 -9.15 -9.65
CA GLU A 116 4.30 -9.02 -10.97
C GLU A 116 4.22 -7.56 -11.44
N TRP A 117 5.01 -7.28 -12.46
CA TRP A 117 4.90 -6.04 -13.22
C TRP A 117 3.52 -5.96 -13.91
N HIS A 118 2.75 -4.93 -13.58
CA HIS A 118 1.38 -4.76 -14.09
C HIS A 118 0.95 -3.29 -14.06
N LYS A 119 -0.12 -3.03 -14.78
CA LYS A 119 -0.98 -1.85 -14.56
C LYS A 119 -2.21 -2.33 -13.79
N ASP A 120 -2.67 -1.59 -12.79
CA ASP A 120 -3.85 -1.98 -11.99
C ASP A 120 -5.11 -2.11 -12.84
N SER A 121 -5.18 -1.40 -13.97
CA SER A 121 -6.27 -1.54 -14.95
C SER A 121 -6.41 -2.96 -15.50
N THR A 122 -5.34 -3.77 -15.51
CA THR A 122 -5.41 -5.20 -15.89
C THR A 122 -6.17 -6.04 -14.87
N TYR A 123 -6.36 -5.51 -13.66
CA TYR A 123 -7.14 -6.14 -12.57
C TYR A 123 -8.47 -5.42 -12.31
N ASN A 124 -9.01 -4.74 -13.31
CA ASN A 124 -10.29 -4.03 -13.29
C ASN A 124 -10.33 -2.73 -12.48
N HIS A 125 -9.21 -2.22 -12.01
CA HIS A 125 -9.17 -0.92 -11.35
C HIS A 125 -9.41 0.23 -12.34
N GLY A 126 -10.14 1.24 -11.89
CA GLY A 126 -10.47 2.41 -12.70
C GLY A 126 -9.29 3.36 -12.88
N THR A 127 -9.23 4.04 -14.03
CA THR A 127 -8.17 5.01 -14.34
C THR A 127 -8.23 6.29 -13.50
N SER A 128 -9.33 6.52 -12.79
CA SER A 128 -9.50 7.63 -11.85
C SER A 128 -9.04 7.31 -10.42
N GLU A 129 -8.65 6.06 -10.15
CA GLU A 129 -8.09 5.66 -8.87
C GLU A 129 -6.63 6.14 -8.76
N VAL A 130 -6.29 6.73 -7.61
CA VAL A 130 -4.92 7.15 -7.30
C VAL A 130 -4.39 6.28 -6.17
N ASN A 131 -3.24 5.67 -6.40
CA ASN A 131 -2.60 4.78 -5.45
C ASN A 131 -1.75 5.58 -4.45
N PHE A 132 -1.88 5.20 -3.19
CA PHE A 132 -1.11 5.67 -2.06
C PHE A 132 -0.37 4.46 -1.47
N TRP A 133 0.92 4.37 -1.72
CA TRP A 133 1.74 3.29 -1.22
C TRP A 133 2.56 3.77 -0.01
N MET A 134 2.35 3.13 1.12
CA MET A 134 2.87 3.53 2.42
C MET A 134 3.67 2.40 3.08
N PRO A 135 5.01 2.45 3.05
CA PRO A 135 5.85 1.49 3.76
C PRO A 135 5.94 1.85 5.25
N PHE A 136 6.04 0.83 6.08
CA PHE A 136 6.28 0.95 7.52
C PHE A 136 7.77 0.82 7.91
N VAL A 137 8.61 0.71 6.90
CA VAL A 137 10.08 0.63 6.98
C VAL A 137 10.69 1.59 5.97
N ASN A 138 11.95 1.96 6.15
CA ASN A 138 12.68 2.64 5.09
C ASN A 138 12.97 1.67 3.95
N THR A 139 12.77 2.09 2.71
CA THR A 139 12.98 1.22 1.57
C THR A 139 14.30 1.52 0.85
N ASN A 140 14.87 0.49 0.24
CA ASN A 140 16.04 0.57 -0.62
C ASN A 140 15.69 0.14 -2.06
N GLU A 141 16.67 0.14 -2.97
CA GLU A 141 16.43 -0.18 -4.39
C GLU A 141 15.94 -1.61 -4.63
N GLN A 142 16.18 -2.52 -3.70
CA GLN A 142 15.86 -3.95 -3.86
C GLN A 142 14.49 -4.31 -3.28
N ASN A 143 14.00 -3.54 -2.29
CA ASN A 143 12.73 -3.82 -1.63
C ASN A 143 11.66 -2.76 -1.88
N THR A 144 11.93 -1.73 -2.68
CA THR A 144 10.95 -0.72 -3.06
C THR A 144 10.16 -1.10 -4.30
N ILE A 145 9.15 -0.28 -4.61
CA ILE A 145 8.40 -0.37 -5.85
C ILE A 145 9.19 0.27 -7.00
N TRP A 146 9.16 -0.38 -8.16
CA TRP A 146 9.71 0.11 -9.41
C TRP A 146 8.59 0.49 -10.36
N MET A 147 8.72 1.60 -11.05
CA MET A 147 7.75 2.01 -12.08
C MET A 147 8.37 2.96 -13.09
N GLU A 148 7.68 3.14 -14.20
CA GLU A 148 7.98 4.17 -15.18
C GLU A 148 7.61 5.57 -14.65
N SER A 149 8.24 6.62 -15.17
CA SER A 149 7.99 7.99 -14.72
C SER A 149 6.73 8.62 -15.30
N SER A 150 6.25 8.10 -16.42
CA SER A 150 4.99 8.44 -17.06
C SER A 150 4.51 7.27 -17.92
N GLU A 151 3.26 7.26 -18.29
CA GLU A 151 2.64 6.16 -19.04
C GLU A 151 3.41 5.83 -20.33
N ASP A 152 3.68 4.53 -20.51
CA ASP A 152 4.35 3.93 -21.68
C ASP A 152 5.75 4.47 -22.00
N LYS A 153 6.40 5.14 -21.04
CA LYS A 153 7.76 5.66 -21.22
C LYS A 153 8.86 4.60 -21.12
N GLY A 154 8.63 3.56 -20.33
CA GLY A 154 9.55 2.42 -20.20
C GLY A 154 10.86 2.74 -19.45
N ASP A 155 10.98 3.88 -18.78
CA ASP A 155 12.15 4.33 -18.03
C ASP A 155 12.10 3.87 -16.55
N TYR A 156 11.89 2.58 -16.34
CA TYR A 156 11.68 2.00 -15.02
C TYR A 156 12.79 2.32 -14.03
N ARG A 157 12.41 2.83 -12.86
CA ARG A 157 13.34 3.20 -11.79
C ARG A 157 12.75 2.88 -10.41
N PRO A 158 13.63 2.73 -9.39
CA PRO A 158 13.17 2.53 -8.02
C PRO A 158 12.65 3.83 -7.41
N TYR A 159 11.53 3.77 -6.73
CA TYR A 159 10.99 4.88 -5.95
C TYR A 159 11.20 4.60 -4.46
N LYS A 160 12.37 5.01 -3.93
CA LYS A 160 12.68 4.84 -2.51
C LYS A 160 11.78 5.73 -1.66
N VAL A 161 11.16 5.14 -0.66
CA VAL A 161 10.22 5.79 0.28
C VAL A 161 10.65 5.46 1.69
N ASN A 162 10.73 6.45 2.55
CA ASN A 162 11.05 6.26 3.96
C ASN A 162 9.77 6.09 4.78
N TYR A 163 9.88 5.50 5.97
CA TYR A 163 8.80 5.54 6.94
C TYR A 163 8.40 6.99 7.24
N GLY A 164 7.11 7.29 7.21
CA GLY A 164 6.60 8.66 7.29
C GLY A 164 6.35 9.34 5.93
N GLU A 165 6.70 8.66 4.82
CA GLU A 165 6.38 9.11 3.46
C GLU A 165 5.35 8.16 2.81
N ILE A 166 4.60 8.71 1.86
CA ILE A 166 3.66 7.96 1.00
C ILE A 166 4.02 8.28 -0.44
N LEU A 167 4.17 7.25 -1.26
CA LEU A 167 4.30 7.40 -2.71
C LEU A 167 2.91 7.46 -3.34
N VAL A 168 2.64 8.52 -4.08
CA VAL A 168 1.36 8.76 -4.77
C VAL A 168 1.57 8.60 -6.26
N PHE A 169 0.76 7.75 -6.92
CA PHE A 169 0.90 7.46 -8.33
C PHE A 169 -0.39 6.90 -8.95
N SER A 170 -0.49 6.95 -10.28
CA SER A 170 -1.60 6.35 -11.02
C SER A 170 -1.28 4.90 -11.38
N GLY A 171 -1.58 3.96 -10.49
CA GLY A 171 -1.31 2.55 -10.70
C GLY A 171 -2.07 1.93 -11.87
N ALA A 172 -3.25 2.46 -12.20
CA ALA A 172 -4.02 2.01 -13.35
C ALA A 172 -3.33 2.30 -14.69
N ASN A 173 -2.50 3.33 -14.76
CA ASN A 173 -1.86 3.79 -16.00
C ASN A 173 -0.35 3.49 -16.04
N LEU A 174 0.33 3.50 -14.90
CA LEU A 174 1.77 3.29 -14.84
C LEU A 174 2.11 1.81 -14.65
N LEU A 175 2.95 1.27 -15.53
CA LEU A 175 3.48 -0.07 -15.35
C LEU A 175 4.44 -0.07 -14.15
N HIS A 176 4.13 -0.87 -13.16
CA HIS A 176 4.87 -0.95 -11.91
C HIS A 176 4.99 -2.38 -11.40
N GLY A 177 5.93 -2.61 -10.50
CA GLY A 177 6.16 -3.92 -9.91
C GLY A 177 7.31 -3.92 -8.92
N ASN A 178 7.73 -5.12 -8.52
CA ASN A 178 8.83 -5.34 -7.61
C ASN A 178 9.93 -6.16 -8.28
N LYS A 179 11.15 -6.03 -7.78
CA LYS A 179 12.27 -6.93 -8.06
C LYS A 179 12.46 -7.89 -6.88
N ASN A 180 13.25 -8.94 -7.08
CA ASN A 180 13.68 -9.78 -5.97
C ASN A 180 14.36 -8.93 -4.90
N ASN A 181 13.96 -9.12 -3.66
CA ASN A 181 14.58 -8.45 -2.53
C ASN A 181 15.85 -9.20 -2.11
N ASN A 182 16.98 -8.85 -2.72
CA ASN A 182 18.29 -9.42 -2.37
C ASN A 182 18.99 -8.63 -1.25
N SER A 183 18.27 -7.69 -0.60
CA SER A 183 18.76 -7.01 0.59
C SER A 183 18.58 -7.90 1.83
N ASN A 184 19.13 -7.44 2.94
CA ASN A 184 18.96 -8.06 4.26
C ASN A 184 17.80 -7.45 5.06
N GLU A 185 16.87 -6.76 4.42
CA GLU A 185 15.77 -6.06 5.06
C GLU A 185 14.43 -6.46 4.43
N THR A 186 13.51 -6.92 5.26
CA THR A 186 12.12 -7.17 4.86
C THR A 186 11.38 -5.84 4.71
N ARG A 187 10.56 -5.73 3.67
CA ARG A 187 9.61 -4.62 3.52
C ARG A 187 8.22 -5.04 3.99
N VAL A 188 7.63 -4.19 4.83
CA VAL A 188 6.22 -4.25 5.23
C VAL A 188 5.56 -2.95 4.80
N SER A 189 4.44 -3.04 4.09
CA SER A 189 3.75 -1.87 3.52
C SER A 189 2.25 -2.12 3.35
N VAL A 190 1.51 -1.04 3.14
CA VAL A 190 0.15 -1.10 2.61
C VAL A 190 0.05 -0.25 1.35
N ASP A 191 -0.89 -0.59 0.49
CA ASP A 191 -1.37 0.28 -0.57
C ASP A 191 -2.88 0.47 -0.44
N PHE A 192 -3.31 1.71 -0.67
CA PHE A 192 -4.72 2.07 -0.69
C PHE A 192 -4.98 3.09 -1.80
N ARG A 193 -6.24 3.28 -2.12
CA ARG A 193 -6.65 4.16 -3.20
C ARG A 193 -7.59 5.25 -2.70
N LEU A 194 -7.39 6.45 -3.22
CA LEU A 194 -8.32 7.57 -3.10
C LEU A 194 -8.84 7.93 -4.48
N VAL A 195 -10.10 8.39 -4.52
CA VAL A 195 -10.77 8.81 -5.77
C VAL A 195 -11.58 10.07 -5.53
N ASP A 196 -11.45 11.03 -6.43
CA ASP A 196 -12.37 12.18 -6.51
C ASP A 196 -13.78 11.67 -6.82
N PRO A 197 -14.79 11.94 -5.98
CA PRO A 197 -16.16 11.50 -6.21
C PRO A 197 -16.72 11.89 -7.59
N ASN A 198 -16.29 13.03 -8.15
CA ASN A 198 -16.72 13.49 -9.47
C ASN A 198 -16.11 12.69 -10.64
N LYS A 199 -15.06 11.92 -10.37
CA LYS A 199 -14.36 11.07 -11.36
C LYS A 199 -14.61 9.59 -11.14
N PHE A 200 -15.27 9.22 -10.06
CA PHE A 200 -15.50 7.81 -9.72
C PHE A 200 -16.46 7.15 -10.70
N ILE A 201 -16.03 6.01 -11.23
CA ILE A 201 -16.84 5.15 -12.11
C ILE A 201 -16.92 3.77 -11.45
N PRO A 202 -18.10 3.37 -10.94
CA PRO A 202 -18.29 2.05 -10.37
C PRO A 202 -17.96 0.93 -11.35
N ASN A 203 -17.26 -0.10 -10.92
CA ASN A 203 -16.99 -1.27 -11.74
C ASN A 203 -17.57 -2.53 -11.09
N GLN A 204 -18.52 -3.15 -11.76
CA GLN A 204 -19.22 -4.35 -11.26
C GLN A 204 -18.36 -5.61 -11.30
N ASN A 205 -17.25 -5.62 -12.05
CA ASN A 205 -16.35 -6.78 -12.13
C ASN A 205 -15.62 -7.07 -10.83
N GLY A 206 -15.41 -6.06 -9.99
CA GLY A 206 -14.86 -6.21 -8.63
C GLY A 206 -13.42 -6.68 -8.57
N SER A 207 -12.93 -6.77 -7.35
CA SER A 207 -11.60 -7.29 -7.03
C SER A 207 -11.51 -8.79 -7.28
N ILE A 208 -10.52 -9.23 -8.04
CA ILE A 208 -10.25 -10.65 -8.33
C ILE A 208 -9.95 -11.43 -7.03
N TYR A 209 -9.27 -10.78 -6.09
CA TYR A 209 -8.84 -11.42 -4.83
C TYR A 209 -9.89 -11.34 -3.72
N MET A 210 -10.52 -10.19 -3.54
CA MET A 210 -11.46 -9.94 -2.43
C MET A 210 -12.91 -10.27 -2.77
N LYS A 211 -13.23 -10.60 -4.03
CA LYS A 211 -14.59 -10.85 -4.53
C LYS A 211 -15.59 -9.73 -4.22
N THR A 212 -15.09 -8.53 -3.97
CA THR A 212 -15.86 -7.35 -3.62
C THR A 212 -15.94 -6.44 -4.84
N LYS A 213 -17.12 -5.92 -5.14
CA LYS A 213 -17.31 -4.99 -6.26
C LYS A 213 -16.55 -3.69 -6.00
N PHE A 214 -15.96 -3.13 -7.05
CA PHE A 214 -15.35 -1.80 -7.01
C PHE A 214 -16.43 -0.72 -7.00
N ASP A 215 -17.16 -0.64 -5.90
CA ASP A 215 -18.28 0.25 -5.69
C ASP A 215 -18.25 0.83 -4.27
N VAL A 216 -18.96 1.94 -4.05
CA VAL A 216 -19.18 2.51 -2.70
C VAL A 216 -20.15 1.60 -1.94
N GLY A 217 -19.83 1.32 -0.68
CA GLY A 217 -20.52 0.30 0.12
C GLY A 217 -19.94 -1.11 -0.05
N GLY A 218 -18.83 -1.26 -0.78
CA GLY A 218 -18.11 -2.50 -0.99
C GLY A 218 -16.61 -2.35 -0.79
N TYR A 219 -15.86 -2.27 -1.89
CA TYR A 219 -14.40 -2.03 -1.87
C TYR A 219 -14.06 -0.61 -1.42
N PHE A 220 -14.93 0.34 -1.71
CA PHE A 220 -14.80 1.75 -1.39
C PHE A 220 -15.88 2.22 -0.41
N GLU A 221 -15.56 3.27 0.33
CA GLU A 221 -16.49 4.10 1.10
C GLU A 221 -16.23 5.57 0.81
N LYS A 222 -17.16 6.42 1.23
CA LYS A 222 -17.05 7.87 1.06
C LYS A 222 -17.02 8.58 2.42
N ILE A 223 -16.17 9.56 2.57
CA ILE A 223 -16.01 10.34 3.79
C ILE A 223 -15.94 11.84 3.47
#